data_1c7c8f3686a9751b7772a9c09e97c20d
#
_entry.id   1c7c8f3686a9751b7772a9c09e97c20d
#
_cell.length_a   1.000
_cell.length_b   1.000
_cell.length_c   1.000
_cell.angle_alpha   90.00
_cell.angle_beta   90.00
_cell.angle_gamma   90.00
#
_symmetry.space_group_name_H-M   'P 1'
#
loop_
_entity.id
_entity.type
_entity.pdbx_description
1 polymer ?
#
loop_
_entity_poly.entity_id
_entity_poly.type
_entity_poly.pdbx_seq_one_letter_code
_entity_poly.pdbx_strand_id
1 'polypeptide(L)'
;MTVKVAINGFGRIGRLVARAILERDDHDLELVAINDLAPAKANALLFKRDSVHGPFPGTVEADGNDIVVNGNRIHVTAERDPANLPHAANGVDIALECTGFFTDRASAEKHLAAGAKRVLISAPGKNVDKTVVFGVNHQVLTAADVIVSNASCTTNCLAPMAKVLNDAIGIERGLMTTIHSYTNDQKILDQIHEDMRRARAAAMSMIPTTTGAARAVGEVMPELKGKLDGSAIRVPTPNVSIVDLTFTPKRDTSVEEVNALLKAASEGALKGVLAYSDEPLVSIDYNHCPASSTIDSLETAVIDGKLVRVLSWYDNEWGFSNRMVDTAGVIGKLL
;
A
#
# COMPACT_ATOMS: atom_id res chain seq x y z
N MET A 1 -21.13 11.36 -7.41
CA MET A 1 -20.76 11.30 -8.86
C MET A 1 -19.76 10.19 -9.00
N THR A 2 -19.99 9.22 -9.89
CA THR A 2 -19.09 8.08 -10.08
C THR A 2 -17.76 8.55 -10.65
N VAL A 3 -16.66 8.14 -10.05
CA VAL A 3 -15.30 8.50 -10.44
C VAL A 3 -14.71 7.37 -11.28
N LYS A 4 -14.39 7.65 -12.55
CA LYS A 4 -13.85 6.65 -13.46
C LYS A 4 -12.35 6.49 -13.27
N VAL A 5 -11.92 5.25 -13.01
CA VAL A 5 -10.51 4.94 -12.79
C VAL A 5 -9.98 3.98 -13.85
N ALA A 6 -8.71 4.16 -14.21
CA ALA A 6 -7.97 3.20 -15.03
C ALA A 6 -6.73 2.73 -14.29
N ILE A 7 -6.38 1.46 -14.41
CA ILE A 7 -5.18 0.86 -13.79
C ILE A 7 -4.12 0.66 -14.87
N ASN A 8 -2.94 1.26 -14.66
CA ASN A 8 -1.75 0.99 -15.46
C ASN A 8 -0.84 0.01 -14.71
N GLY A 9 -0.60 -1.16 -15.30
CA GLY A 9 0.09 -2.28 -14.66
C GLY A 9 -0.85 -3.22 -13.90
N PHE A 10 -1.16 -4.35 -14.50
CA PHE A 10 -2.07 -5.36 -13.92
C PHE A 10 -1.30 -6.52 -13.28
N GLY A 11 -0.18 -6.17 -12.60
CA GLY A 11 0.60 -7.06 -11.74
C GLY A 11 -0.12 -7.39 -10.44
N ARG A 12 0.63 -7.78 -9.39
CA ARG A 12 0.05 -8.10 -8.07
C ARG A 12 -0.84 -6.96 -7.56
N ILE A 13 -0.27 -5.76 -7.41
CA ILE A 13 -0.98 -4.61 -6.82
C ILE A 13 -2.14 -4.17 -7.72
N GLY A 14 -1.93 -4.02 -9.03
CA GLY A 14 -3.02 -3.61 -9.93
C GLY A 14 -4.23 -4.55 -9.90
N ARG A 15 -4.00 -5.87 -9.87
CA ARG A 15 -5.10 -6.85 -9.74
C ARG A 15 -5.80 -6.78 -8.39
N LEU A 16 -5.06 -6.55 -7.30
CA LEU A 16 -5.66 -6.45 -5.97
C LEU A 16 -6.39 -5.11 -5.76
N VAL A 17 -5.91 -4.03 -6.34
CA VAL A 17 -6.65 -2.75 -6.40
C VAL A 17 -7.95 -2.93 -7.18
N ALA A 18 -7.92 -3.62 -8.34
CA ALA A 18 -9.13 -3.94 -9.09
C ALA A 18 -10.11 -4.81 -8.28
N ARG A 19 -9.60 -5.83 -7.55
CA ARG A 19 -10.44 -6.60 -6.62
C ARG A 19 -11.04 -5.74 -5.53
N ALA A 20 -10.26 -4.88 -4.89
CA ALA A 20 -10.75 -4.00 -3.84
C ALA A 20 -11.84 -3.05 -4.33
N ILE A 21 -11.74 -2.54 -5.58
CA ILE A 21 -12.80 -1.75 -6.21
C ILE A 21 -14.05 -2.61 -6.45
N LEU A 22 -13.91 -3.86 -6.86
CA LEU A 22 -15.04 -4.71 -7.29
C LEU A 22 -15.66 -5.53 -6.14
N GLU A 23 -15.00 -5.64 -5.01
CA GLU A 23 -15.45 -6.38 -3.83
C GLU A 23 -16.03 -5.46 -2.73
N ARG A 24 -15.77 -4.14 -2.80
CA ARG A 24 -16.25 -3.15 -1.83
C ARG A 24 -17.39 -2.31 -2.40
N ASP A 25 -18.37 -1.98 -1.55
CA ASP A 25 -19.54 -1.15 -1.90
C ASP A 25 -19.51 0.25 -1.26
N ASP A 26 -18.42 0.60 -0.55
CA ASP A 26 -18.31 1.81 0.26
C ASP A 26 -17.58 2.96 -0.45
N HIS A 27 -17.53 2.96 -1.78
CA HIS A 27 -16.90 4.00 -2.59
C HIS A 27 -17.66 4.25 -3.91
N ASP A 28 -17.35 5.37 -4.58
CA ASP A 28 -17.95 5.77 -5.86
C ASP A 28 -17.00 5.56 -7.06
N LEU A 29 -16.06 4.62 -6.98
CA LEU A 29 -15.10 4.34 -8.07
C LEU A 29 -15.66 3.33 -9.05
N GLU A 30 -15.44 3.58 -10.36
CA GLU A 30 -15.76 2.68 -11.47
C GLU A 30 -14.47 2.34 -12.23
N LEU A 31 -14.09 1.07 -12.26
CA LEU A 31 -12.95 0.60 -13.06
C LEU A 31 -13.36 0.46 -14.52
N VAL A 32 -12.89 1.37 -15.37
CA VAL A 32 -13.27 1.43 -16.80
C VAL A 32 -12.22 0.85 -17.74
N ALA A 33 -10.94 0.86 -17.34
CA ALA A 33 -9.83 0.38 -18.18
C ALA A 33 -8.66 -0.19 -17.39
N ILE A 34 -7.95 -1.09 -18.02
CA ILE A 34 -6.70 -1.70 -17.53
C ILE A 34 -5.67 -1.62 -18.65
N ASN A 35 -4.42 -1.33 -18.31
CA ASN A 35 -3.30 -1.48 -19.22
C ASN A 35 -2.30 -2.50 -18.67
N ASP A 36 -1.98 -3.51 -19.49
CA ASP A 36 -0.93 -4.49 -19.18
C ASP A 36 -0.44 -5.11 -20.50
N LEU A 37 0.85 -5.47 -20.55
CA LEU A 37 1.47 -5.99 -21.78
C LEU A 37 1.08 -7.44 -22.08
N ALA A 38 0.46 -8.13 -21.12
CA ALA A 38 -0.06 -9.48 -21.31
C ALA A 38 -1.44 -9.47 -22.01
N PRO A 39 -1.80 -10.54 -22.75
CA PRO A 39 -3.12 -10.67 -23.35
C PRO A 39 -4.24 -10.67 -22.31
N ALA A 40 -5.43 -10.13 -22.68
CA ALA A 40 -6.62 -10.08 -21.82
C ALA A 40 -6.97 -11.44 -21.19
N LYS A 41 -6.84 -12.55 -21.96
CA LYS A 41 -7.09 -13.92 -21.47
C LYS A 41 -6.16 -14.31 -20.31
N ALA A 42 -4.88 -13.94 -20.37
CA ALA A 42 -3.93 -14.22 -19.29
C ALA A 42 -4.24 -13.36 -18.06
N ASN A 43 -4.52 -12.07 -18.25
CA ASN A 43 -4.91 -11.16 -17.21
C ASN A 43 -6.22 -11.59 -16.51
N ALA A 44 -7.24 -12.01 -17.26
CA ALA A 44 -8.49 -12.54 -16.74
C ALA A 44 -8.27 -13.80 -15.89
N LEU A 45 -7.41 -14.73 -16.33
CA LEU A 45 -7.08 -15.94 -15.57
C LEU A 45 -6.40 -15.60 -14.24
N LEU A 46 -5.38 -14.73 -14.27
CA LEU A 46 -4.64 -14.32 -13.06
C LEU A 46 -5.47 -13.43 -12.13
N PHE A 47 -6.46 -12.71 -12.64
CA PHE A 47 -7.43 -11.99 -11.82
C PHE A 47 -8.43 -12.93 -11.15
N LYS A 48 -8.94 -13.91 -11.91
CA LYS A 48 -9.88 -14.93 -11.41
C LYS A 48 -9.26 -15.86 -10.38
N ARG A 49 -7.94 -16.17 -10.50
CA ARG A 49 -7.23 -17.15 -9.68
C ARG A 49 -5.98 -16.50 -9.08
N ASP A 50 -5.97 -16.35 -7.79
CA ASP A 50 -4.81 -15.83 -7.06
C ASP A 50 -4.30 -16.87 -6.08
N SER A 51 -2.99 -17.15 -6.10
CA SER A 51 -2.40 -18.19 -5.24
C SER A 51 -2.36 -17.80 -3.77
N VAL A 52 -2.38 -16.50 -3.48
CA VAL A 52 -2.30 -15.94 -2.12
C VAL A 52 -3.67 -15.59 -1.57
N HIS A 53 -4.49 -14.90 -2.38
CA HIS A 53 -5.79 -14.37 -1.97
C HIS A 53 -6.97 -15.25 -2.41
N GLY A 54 -6.71 -16.37 -3.08
CA GLY A 54 -7.75 -17.30 -3.53
C GLY A 54 -8.52 -16.82 -4.77
N PRO A 55 -9.59 -17.54 -5.14
CA PRO A 55 -10.41 -17.17 -6.30
C PRO A 55 -11.18 -15.87 -6.06
N PHE A 56 -11.34 -15.06 -7.13
CA PHE A 56 -12.22 -13.90 -7.09
C PHE A 56 -13.69 -14.35 -6.85
N PRO A 57 -14.42 -13.70 -5.94
CA PRO A 57 -15.78 -14.10 -5.55
C PRO A 57 -16.82 -13.63 -6.56
N GLY A 58 -16.61 -13.89 -7.87
CA GLY A 58 -17.50 -13.47 -8.94
C GLY A 58 -17.16 -14.11 -10.28
N THR A 59 -17.78 -13.62 -11.34
CA THR A 59 -17.51 -14.08 -12.70
C THR A 59 -16.41 -13.25 -13.34
N VAL A 60 -15.48 -13.91 -14.01
CA VAL A 60 -14.40 -13.27 -14.78
C VAL A 60 -14.22 -14.01 -16.08
N GLU A 61 -14.34 -13.30 -17.19
CA GLU A 61 -14.22 -13.84 -18.55
C GLU A 61 -13.40 -12.89 -19.41
N ALA A 62 -12.69 -13.43 -20.39
CA ALA A 62 -12.06 -12.64 -21.44
C ALA A 62 -12.99 -12.62 -22.64
N ASP A 63 -13.26 -11.43 -23.19
CA ASP A 63 -14.06 -11.25 -24.39
C ASP A 63 -13.28 -10.37 -25.40
N GLY A 64 -12.71 -11.03 -26.41
CA GLY A 64 -11.77 -10.38 -27.32
C GLY A 64 -10.52 -9.85 -26.58
N ASN A 65 -10.32 -8.55 -26.67
CA ASN A 65 -9.22 -7.87 -25.96
C ASN A 65 -9.63 -7.30 -24.60
N ASP A 66 -10.88 -7.52 -24.17
CA ASP A 66 -11.40 -6.98 -22.92
C ASP A 66 -11.56 -8.05 -21.85
N ILE A 67 -11.80 -7.62 -20.61
CA ILE A 67 -12.18 -8.49 -19.49
C ILE A 67 -13.59 -8.09 -19.06
N VAL A 68 -14.44 -9.10 -18.84
CA VAL A 68 -15.79 -8.92 -18.30
C VAL A 68 -15.83 -9.48 -16.88
N VAL A 69 -16.13 -8.63 -15.91
CA VAL A 69 -16.21 -9.00 -14.49
C VAL A 69 -17.62 -8.70 -13.99
N ASN A 70 -18.32 -9.70 -13.49
CA ASN A 70 -19.71 -9.59 -13.01
C ASN A 70 -20.65 -8.91 -14.05
N GLY A 71 -20.40 -9.18 -15.34
CA GLY A 71 -21.14 -8.58 -16.45
C GLY A 71 -20.66 -7.19 -16.89
N ASN A 72 -19.78 -6.53 -16.15
CA ASN A 72 -19.21 -5.23 -16.49
C ASN A 72 -17.96 -5.40 -17.37
N ARG A 73 -17.95 -4.69 -18.51
CA ARG A 73 -16.82 -4.70 -19.45
C ARG A 73 -15.75 -3.71 -19.01
N ILE A 74 -14.49 -4.18 -18.95
CA ILE A 74 -13.31 -3.39 -18.64
C ILE A 74 -12.40 -3.45 -19.87
N HIS A 75 -12.09 -2.30 -20.45
CA HIS A 75 -11.21 -2.21 -21.61
C HIS A 75 -9.77 -2.54 -21.24
N VAL A 76 -9.13 -3.40 -22.06
CA VAL A 76 -7.72 -3.76 -21.85
C VAL A 76 -6.87 -3.24 -22.99
N THR A 77 -5.81 -2.54 -22.67
CA THR A 77 -4.78 -2.06 -23.59
C THR A 77 -3.43 -2.70 -23.30
N ALA A 78 -2.50 -2.66 -24.25
CA ALA A 78 -1.16 -3.20 -24.13
C ALA A 78 -0.10 -2.17 -24.55
N GLU A 79 -0.20 -0.96 -23.96
CA GLU A 79 0.66 0.17 -24.29
C GLU A 79 1.84 0.27 -23.32
N ARG A 80 3.05 0.48 -23.89
CA ARG A 80 4.27 0.68 -23.09
C ARG A 80 4.42 2.10 -22.59
N ASP A 81 4.00 3.08 -23.40
CA ASP A 81 4.09 4.49 -23.05
C ASP A 81 2.73 5.01 -22.57
N PRO A 82 2.61 5.41 -21.30
CA PRO A 82 1.36 5.92 -20.75
C PRO A 82 0.76 7.10 -21.53
N ALA A 83 1.57 7.85 -22.28
CA ALA A 83 1.08 8.95 -23.10
C ALA A 83 0.14 8.51 -24.24
N ASN A 84 0.20 7.24 -24.63
CA ASN A 84 -0.63 6.65 -25.70
C ASN A 84 -1.90 5.98 -25.17
N LEU A 85 -2.13 5.99 -23.87
CA LEU A 85 -3.30 5.36 -23.26
C LEU A 85 -4.57 6.14 -23.62
N PRO A 86 -5.71 5.46 -23.88
CA PRO A 86 -6.96 6.11 -24.29
C PRO A 86 -7.74 6.71 -23.10
N HIS A 87 -7.06 7.39 -22.16
CA HIS A 87 -7.70 7.93 -20.96
C HIS A 87 -8.81 8.94 -21.29
N ALA A 88 -8.57 9.86 -22.24
CA ALA A 88 -9.58 10.82 -22.65
C ALA A 88 -10.81 10.12 -23.27
N ALA A 89 -10.60 9.12 -24.13
CA ALA A 89 -11.69 8.39 -24.79
C ALA A 89 -12.52 7.58 -23.79
N ASN A 90 -11.90 7.03 -22.76
CA ASN A 90 -12.56 6.26 -21.69
C ASN A 90 -13.12 7.16 -20.57
N GLY A 91 -12.91 8.48 -20.64
CA GLY A 91 -13.35 9.43 -19.63
C GLY A 91 -12.71 9.22 -18.27
N VAL A 92 -11.44 8.82 -18.23
CA VAL A 92 -10.72 8.50 -17.00
C VAL A 92 -10.51 9.76 -16.15
N ASP A 93 -10.99 9.70 -14.92
CA ASP A 93 -10.77 10.75 -13.93
C ASP A 93 -9.43 10.56 -13.22
N ILE A 94 -9.14 9.34 -12.78
CA ILE A 94 -7.91 9.03 -12.04
C ILE A 94 -7.19 7.84 -12.70
N ALA A 95 -5.93 8.03 -13.09
CA ALA A 95 -5.04 6.93 -13.46
C ALA A 95 -4.36 6.37 -12.20
N LEU A 96 -4.55 5.07 -11.94
CA LEU A 96 -3.89 4.35 -10.85
C LEU A 96 -2.61 3.71 -11.41
N GLU A 97 -1.47 4.30 -11.09
CA GLU A 97 -0.17 3.84 -11.59
C GLU A 97 0.35 2.70 -10.70
N CYS A 98 0.27 1.48 -11.20
CA CYS A 98 0.59 0.25 -10.48
C CYS A 98 1.74 -0.57 -11.11
N THR A 99 2.48 0.00 -12.09
CA THR A 99 3.61 -0.70 -12.72
C THR A 99 4.85 -0.71 -11.86
N GLY A 100 5.03 0.28 -10.98
CA GLY A 100 6.25 0.54 -10.23
C GLY A 100 7.36 1.22 -11.06
N PHE A 101 7.12 1.53 -12.33
CA PHE A 101 8.11 2.17 -13.21
C PHE A 101 7.93 3.69 -13.31
N PHE A 102 6.70 4.19 -13.38
CA PHE A 102 6.39 5.60 -13.58
C PHE A 102 6.12 6.29 -12.24
N THR A 103 7.14 6.34 -11.39
CA THR A 103 7.00 6.80 -10.00
C THR A 103 7.50 8.22 -9.74
N ASP A 104 8.05 8.88 -10.73
CA ASP A 104 8.43 10.29 -10.66
C ASP A 104 7.43 11.17 -11.42
N ARG A 105 7.42 12.49 -11.10
CA ARG A 105 6.51 13.45 -11.74
C ARG A 105 6.56 13.39 -13.27
N ALA A 106 7.76 13.45 -13.86
CA ALA A 106 7.90 13.56 -15.32
C ALA A 106 7.32 12.33 -16.04
N SER A 107 7.51 11.14 -15.46
CA SER A 107 6.96 9.91 -16.03
C SER A 107 5.45 9.77 -15.77
N ALA A 108 4.96 10.22 -14.61
CA ALA A 108 3.53 10.16 -14.26
C ALA A 108 2.69 11.20 -15.03
N GLU A 109 3.26 12.36 -15.40
CA GLU A 109 2.60 13.38 -16.23
C GLU A 109 2.13 12.86 -17.59
N LYS A 110 2.69 11.77 -18.08
CA LYS A 110 2.24 11.09 -19.30
C LYS A 110 0.78 10.65 -19.23
N HIS A 111 0.30 10.25 -18.06
CA HIS A 111 -1.12 9.92 -17.86
C HIS A 111 -2.02 11.15 -18.00
N LEU A 112 -1.55 12.32 -17.52
CA LEU A 112 -2.27 13.58 -17.67
C LEU A 112 -2.32 13.98 -19.15
N ALA A 113 -1.19 13.83 -19.88
CA ALA A 113 -1.13 14.09 -21.32
C ALA A 113 -2.07 13.16 -22.11
N ALA A 114 -2.29 11.93 -21.65
CA ALA A 114 -3.24 10.97 -22.22
C ALA A 114 -4.71 11.29 -21.88
N GLY A 115 -4.98 12.27 -21.01
CA GLY A 115 -6.30 12.75 -20.68
C GLY A 115 -6.86 12.34 -19.33
N ALA A 116 -6.10 11.70 -18.44
CA ALA A 116 -6.49 11.52 -17.05
C ALA A 116 -6.45 12.88 -16.32
N LYS A 117 -7.39 13.13 -15.40
CA LYS A 117 -7.41 14.37 -14.62
C LYS A 117 -6.45 14.33 -13.44
N ARG A 118 -6.18 13.15 -12.89
CA ARG A 118 -5.32 12.90 -11.73
C ARG A 118 -4.54 11.61 -11.91
N VAL A 119 -3.43 11.50 -11.18
CA VAL A 119 -2.62 10.27 -11.10
C VAL A 119 -2.42 9.91 -9.63
N LEU A 120 -2.68 8.66 -9.27
CA LEU A 120 -2.36 8.09 -7.96
C LEU A 120 -1.34 6.96 -8.15
N ILE A 121 -0.14 7.15 -7.59
CA ILE A 121 0.99 6.21 -7.71
C ILE A 121 0.99 5.24 -6.55
N SER A 122 1.04 3.94 -6.83
CA SER A 122 1.06 2.83 -5.84
C SER A 122 2.48 2.53 -5.31
N ALA A 123 3.32 3.53 -5.21
CA ALA A 123 4.70 3.43 -4.75
C ALA A 123 5.16 4.79 -4.21
N PRO A 124 6.30 4.87 -3.48
CA PRO A 124 6.91 6.13 -3.13
C PRO A 124 7.17 6.98 -4.38
N GLY A 125 6.61 8.18 -4.43
CA GLY A 125 6.73 9.09 -5.56
C GLY A 125 7.92 10.05 -5.42
N LYS A 126 8.53 10.44 -6.56
CA LYS A 126 9.58 11.46 -6.60
C LYS A 126 9.05 12.74 -7.23
N ASN A 127 9.24 13.88 -6.57
CA ASN A 127 8.81 15.19 -7.07
C ASN A 127 7.31 15.28 -7.36
N VAL A 128 6.49 14.49 -6.69
CA VAL A 128 5.02 14.51 -6.77
C VAL A 128 4.45 15.66 -5.94
N ASP A 129 3.17 16.00 -6.14
CA ASP A 129 2.53 17.10 -5.40
C ASP A 129 2.41 16.76 -3.92
N LYS A 130 1.98 15.54 -3.60
CA LYS A 130 1.85 15.05 -2.24
C LYS A 130 2.17 13.55 -2.15
N THR A 131 2.79 13.17 -1.04
CA THR A 131 2.83 11.79 -0.55
C THR A 131 1.84 11.68 0.60
N VAL A 132 0.89 10.75 0.51
CA VAL A 132 -0.15 10.60 1.52
C VAL A 132 -0.22 9.17 2.07
N VAL A 133 -0.61 9.09 3.33
CA VAL A 133 -1.05 7.87 4.00
C VAL A 133 -2.46 8.13 4.51
N PHE A 134 -3.42 7.35 4.02
CA PHE A 134 -4.82 7.47 4.42
C PHE A 134 -4.97 7.25 5.94
N GLY A 135 -5.78 8.07 6.60
CA GLY A 135 -5.91 8.09 8.06
C GLY A 135 -4.86 8.95 8.78
N VAL A 136 -3.73 9.27 8.15
CA VAL A 136 -2.65 10.06 8.76
C VAL A 136 -2.65 11.50 8.25
N ASN A 137 -2.48 11.70 6.95
CA ASN A 137 -2.37 13.04 6.36
C ASN A 137 -3.18 13.24 5.06
N HIS A 138 -4.09 12.34 4.70
CA HIS A 138 -4.87 12.45 3.45
C HIS A 138 -5.69 13.74 3.35
N GLN A 139 -6.01 14.38 4.49
CA GLN A 139 -6.71 15.66 4.56
C GLN A 139 -5.89 16.85 4.04
N VAL A 140 -4.58 16.69 3.77
CA VAL A 140 -3.77 17.76 3.16
C VAL A 140 -3.98 17.88 1.65
N LEU A 141 -4.69 16.92 1.05
CA LEU A 141 -4.98 16.94 -0.38
C LEU A 141 -5.94 18.08 -0.74
N THR A 142 -5.66 18.71 -1.86
CA THR A 142 -6.44 19.80 -2.43
C THR A 142 -6.73 19.54 -3.91
N ALA A 143 -7.66 20.31 -4.48
CA ALA A 143 -7.95 20.25 -5.91
C ALA A 143 -6.75 20.61 -6.83
N ALA A 144 -5.70 21.24 -6.29
CA ALA A 144 -4.49 21.56 -7.02
C ALA A 144 -3.51 20.38 -7.15
N ASP A 145 -3.64 19.36 -6.32
CA ASP A 145 -2.73 18.20 -6.30
C ASP A 145 -3.13 17.20 -7.40
N VAL A 146 -2.35 17.12 -8.47
CA VAL A 146 -2.68 16.32 -9.67
C VAL A 146 -1.95 14.98 -9.73
N ILE A 147 -0.76 14.89 -9.10
CA ILE A 147 0.03 13.65 -9.03
C ILE A 147 0.32 13.36 -7.56
N VAL A 148 -0.27 12.30 -7.06
CA VAL A 148 -0.23 11.91 -5.64
C VAL A 148 0.42 10.53 -5.50
N SER A 149 1.26 10.35 -4.50
CA SER A 149 1.81 9.06 -4.10
C SER A 149 1.08 8.52 -2.87
N ASN A 150 0.71 7.24 -2.92
CA ASN A 150 0.15 6.50 -1.76
C ASN A 150 1.24 5.94 -0.83
N ALA A 151 2.48 6.43 -0.93
CA ALA A 151 3.65 5.93 -0.20
C ALA A 151 3.92 4.43 -0.45
N SER A 152 4.52 3.72 0.50
CA SER A 152 4.73 2.27 0.45
C SER A 152 3.80 1.53 1.40
N CYS A 153 3.64 0.21 1.21
CA CYS A 153 2.88 -0.65 2.14
C CYS A 153 3.44 -0.57 3.58
N THR A 154 4.77 -0.58 3.73
CA THR A 154 5.43 -0.46 5.04
C THR A 154 5.19 0.91 5.67
N THR A 155 5.23 2.01 4.89
CA THR A 155 4.91 3.35 5.40
C THR A 155 3.44 3.43 5.83
N ASN A 156 2.52 2.81 5.09
CA ASN A 156 1.10 2.71 5.46
C ASN A 156 0.87 1.93 6.75
N CYS A 157 1.71 0.93 7.06
CA CYS A 157 1.66 0.22 8.34
C CYS A 157 2.24 1.06 9.48
N LEU A 158 3.42 1.65 9.27
CA LEU A 158 4.16 2.37 10.33
C LEU A 158 3.50 3.69 10.72
N ALA A 159 3.04 4.48 9.75
CA ALA A 159 2.62 5.86 10.00
C ALA A 159 1.37 5.98 10.92
N PRO A 160 0.30 5.17 10.78
CA PRO A 160 -0.84 5.23 11.70
C PRO A 160 -0.45 4.93 13.15
N MET A 161 0.37 3.90 13.38
CA MET A 161 0.87 3.53 14.69
C MET A 161 1.77 4.63 15.26
N ALA A 162 2.73 5.12 14.48
CA ALA A 162 3.63 6.20 14.88
C ALA A 162 2.87 7.49 15.20
N LYS A 163 1.78 7.80 14.47
CA LYS A 163 0.94 8.97 14.74
C LYS A 163 0.32 8.90 16.13
N VAL A 164 -0.35 7.81 16.46
CA VAL A 164 -0.99 7.62 17.77
C VAL A 164 0.03 7.77 18.90
N LEU A 165 1.17 7.10 18.77
CA LEU A 165 2.21 7.11 19.80
C LEU A 165 2.90 8.48 19.91
N ASN A 166 3.18 9.14 18.78
CA ASN A 166 3.79 10.46 18.80
C ASN A 166 2.85 11.53 19.39
N ASP A 167 1.57 11.48 19.06
CA ASP A 167 0.59 12.44 19.54
C ASP A 167 0.36 12.30 21.07
N ALA A 168 0.42 11.08 21.62
CA ALA A 168 0.09 10.79 23.00
C ALA A 168 1.30 10.86 23.97
N ILE A 169 2.41 10.21 23.58
CA ILE A 169 3.61 10.05 24.46
C ILE A 169 4.86 10.66 23.87
N GLY A 170 4.81 11.09 22.59
CA GLY A 170 5.93 11.63 21.83
C GLY A 170 6.94 10.57 21.41
N ILE A 171 7.57 10.77 20.27
CA ILE A 171 8.70 9.98 19.80
C ILE A 171 9.92 10.91 19.72
N GLU A 172 10.97 10.60 20.48
CA GLU A 172 12.24 11.30 20.37
C GLU A 172 13.06 10.77 19.21
N ARG A 173 13.25 9.46 19.18
CA ARG A 173 13.98 8.71 18.15
C ARG A 173 13.60 7.24 18.20
N GLY A 174 13.73 6.56 17.07
CA GLY A 174 13.45 5.13 17.01
C GLY A 174 14.04 4.46 15.79
N LEU A 175 14.13 3.15 15.87
CA LEU A 175 14.49 2.27 14.76
C LEU A 175 13.34 1.33 14.46
N MET A 176 13.09 1.12 13.17
CA MET A 176 12.11 0.17 12.68
C MET A 176 12.80 -0.93 11.88
N THR A 177 12.42 -2.17 12.14
CA THR A 177 12.74 -3.28 11.25
C THR A 177 11.44 -3.83 10.67
N THR A 178 11.35 -3.88 9.32
CA THR A 178 10.26 -4.65 8.73
C THR A 178 10.75 -6.05 8.38
N ILE A 179 10.08 -7.06 8.94
CA ILE A 179 10.19 -8.45 8.52
C ILE A 179 9.16 -8.63 7.41
N HIS A 180 9.66 -8.63 6.16
CA HIS A 180 8.82 -8.44 5.00
C HIS A 180 8.76 -9.69 4.12
N SER A 181 7.58 -10.07 3.69
CA SER A 181 7.40 -11.10 2.69
C SER A 181 8.17 -10.77 1.40
N TYR A 182 8.56 -11.79 0.63
CA TYR A 182 9.20 -11.56 -0.65
C TYR A 182 8.22 -10.93 -1.65
N THR A 183 8.76 -10.20 -2.62
CA THR A 183 7.98 -9.53 -3.68
C THR A 183 8.59 -9.86 -5.04
N ASN A 184 7.91 -9.51 -6.13
CA ASN A 184 8.41 -9.72 -7.49
C ASN A 184 9.71 -8.95 -7.82
N ASP A 185 10.13 -8.02 -6.97
CA ASP A 185 11.45 -7.39 -7.04
C ASP A 185 12.58 -8.41 -6.78
N GLN A 186 12.32 -9.42 -5.95
CA GLN A 186 13.27 -10.47 -5.64
C GLN A 186 13.27 -11.58 -6.69
N LYS A 187 14.37 -12.36 -6.72
CA LYS A 187 14.54 -13.45 -7.67
C LYS A 187 14.12 -14.78 -7.06
N ILE A 188 13.48 -15.64 -7.86
CA ILE A 188 13.11 -17.01 -7.43
C ILE A 188 14.39 -17.81 -7.18
N LEU A 189 15.33 -17.80 -8.11
CA LEU A 189 16.68 -18.35 -7.98
C LEU A 189 17.71 -17.24 -8.17
N ASP A 190 18.99 -17.53 -7.88
CA ASP A 190 20.08 -16.57 -7.98
C ASP A 190 20.14 -15.93 -9.37
N GLN A 191 19.97 -14.62 -9.45
CA GLN A 191 19.98 -13.83 -10.67
C GLN A 191 20.44 -12.40 -10.37
N ILE A 192 21.09 -11.73 -11.31
CA ILE A 192 21.60 -10.37 -11.17
C ILE A 192 20.49 -9.42 -10.71
N HIS A 193 20.80 -8.64 -9.68
CA HIS A 193 19.99 -7.57 -9.12
C HIS A 193 20.93 -6.45 -8.63
N GLU A 194 20.49 -5.20 -8.59
CA GLU A 194 21.29 -4.06 -8.11
C GLU A 194 21.71 -4.25 -6.64
N ASP A 195 20.79 -4.71 -5.79
CA ASP A 195 21.10 -5.21 -4.44
C ASP A 195 21.51 -6.68 -4.53
N MET A 196 22.81 -6.95 -4.28
CA MET A 196 23.37 -8.31 -4.35
C MET A 196 22.77 -9.28 -3.34
N ARG A 197 22.15 -8.82 -2.27
CA ARG A 197 21.41 -9.68 -1.35
C ARG A 197 20.04 -10.06 -1.93
N ARG A 198 19.33 -9.15 -2.60
CA ARG A 198 18.09 -9.46 -3.34
C ARG A 198 18.31 -10.29 -4.59
N ALA A 199 19.57 -10.43 -5.04
CA ALA A 199 19.95 -11.32 -6.12
C ALA A 199 19.81 -12.81 -5.78
N ARG A 200 19.67 -13.15 -4.48
CA ARG A 200 19.63 -14.53 -3.98
C ARG A 200 18.19 -15.06 -3.95
N ALA A 201 18.08 -16.39 -3.94
CA ALA A 201 16.80 -17.12 -3.98
C ALA A 201 15.86 -16.70 -2.84
N ALA A 202 14.75 -16.06 -3.18
CA ALA A 202 13.82 -15.42 -2.25
C ALA A 202 13.13 -16.41 -1.30
N ALA A 203 12.73 -17.58 -1.80
CA ALA A 203 11.99 -18.57 -1.03
C ALA A 203 12.89 -19.45 -0.14
N MET A 204 14.22 -19.22 -0.14
CA MET A 204 15.19 -20.02 0.62
C MET A 204 16.00 -19.19 1.61
N SER A 205 15.89 -17.86 1.59
CA SER A 205 16.83 -16.97 2.28
C SER A 205 16.12 -15.90 3.08
N MET A 206 16.61 -15.60 4.28
CA MET A 206 16.37 -14.33 4.96
C MET A 206 17.35 -13.31 4.39
N ILE A 207 16.85 -12.20 3.87
CA ILE A 207 17.63 -11.23 3.11
C ILE A 207 17.56 -9.86 3.77
N PRO A 208 18.60 -9.44 4.55
CA PRO A 208 18.69 -8.06 5.02
C PRO A 208 18.87 -7.10 3.83
N THR A 209 18.10 -6.01 3.82
CA THR A 209 18.15 -5.02 2.75
C THR A 209 17.71 -3.65 3.27
N THR A 210 17.84 -2.63 2.46
CA THR A 210 17.40 -1.27 2.81
C THR A 210 15.90 -1.09 2.63
N THR A 211 15.34 -0.15 3.39
CA THR A 211 14.00 0.40 3.17
C THR A 211 13.99 1.90 3.42
N GLY A 212 13.26 2.64 2.60
CA GLY A 212 13.02 4.07 2.82
C GLY A 212 11.79 4.34 3.69
N ALA A 213 11.07 3.31 4.13
CA ALA A 213 9.73 3.46 4.72
C ALA A 213 9.75 4.28 6.03
N ALA A 214 10.73 4.07 6.91
CA ALA A 214 10.84 4.82 8.16
C ALA A 214 11.13 6.31 7.92
N ARG A 215 12.02 6.61 6.96
CA ARG A 215 12.31 8.00 6.58
C ARG A 215 11.13 8.67 5.87
N ALA A 216 10.37 7.92 5.08
CA ALA A 216 9.17 8.40 4.41
C ALA A 216 8.05 8.79 5.38
N VAL A 217 8.03 8.27 6.62
CA VAL A 217 7.14 8.78 7.66
C VAL A 217 7.35 10.27 7.91
N GLY A 218 8.58 10.75 7.84
CA GLY A 218 8.89 12.19 7.97
C GLY A 218 8.38 13.07 6.81
N GLU A 219 7.91 12.48 5.69
CA GLU A 219 7.25 13.21 4.60
C GLU A 219 5.77 13.40 4.89
N VAL A 220 5.13 12.41 5.52
CA VAL A 220 3.70 12.46 5.87
C VAL A 220 3.44 13.03 7.27
N MET A 221 4.45 13.00 8.14
CA MET A 221 4.47 13.53 9.51
C MET A 221 5.76 14.33 9.73
N PRO A 222 5.80 15.62 9.34
CA PRO A 222 7.04 16.43 9.38
C PRO A 222 7.71 16.52 10.75
N GLU A 223 6.94 16.39 11.84
CA GLU A 223 7.41 16.36 13.23
C GLU A 223 8.27 15.13 13.57
N LEU A 224 8.19 14.07 12.78
CA LEU A 224 9.01 12.86 12.89
C LEU A 224 10.20 12.83 11.93
N LYS A 225 10.39 13.90 11.14
CA LYS A 225 11.51 13.96 10.18
C LYS A 225 12.86 13.85 10.91
N GLY A 226 13.65 12.86 10.49
CA GLY A 226 14.97 12.59 11.06
C GLY A 226 14.97 11.85 12.41
N LYS A 227 13.80 11.50 12.96
CA LYS A 227 13.68 10.77 14.23
C LYS A 227 13.55 9.27 14.06
N LEU A 228 13.08 8.81 12.89
CA LEU A 228 12.91 7.40 12.57
C LEU A 228 13.82 7.00 11.41
N ASP A 229 14.50 5.88 11.56
CA ASP A 229 15.20 5.18 10.49
C ASP A 229 14.94 3.68 10.62
N GLY A 230 15.40 2.88 9.65
CA GLY A 230 15.16 1.44 9.71
C GLY A 230 15.71 0.66 8.55
N SER A 231 15.49 -0.64 8.63
CA SER A 231 15.91 -1.63 7.65
C SER A 231 14.81 -2.65 7.38
N ALA A 232 15.01 -3.49 6.37
CA ALA A 232 14.13 -4.59 6.03
C ALA A 232 14.87 -5.92 6.10
N ILE A 233 14.17 -6.96 6.54
CA ILE A 233 14.60 -8.34 6.40
C ILE A 233 13.52 -9.05 5.56
N ARG A 234 13.85 -9.42 4.32
CA ARG A 234 12.97 -10.25 3.51
C ARG A 234 13.01 -11.68 3.99
N VAL A 235 11.85 -12.32 4.08
CA VAL A 235 11.71 -13.70 4.57
C VAL A 235 11.00 -14.58 3.56
N PRO A 236 11.19 -15.92 3.61
CA PRO A 236 10.55 -16.88 2.71
C PRO A 236 9.03 -17.05 2.96
N THR A 237 8.29 -15.96 2.94
CA THR A 237 6.84 -15.90 3.15
C THR A 237 6.22 -15.15 1.99
N PRO A 238 5.14 -15.66 1.35
CA PRO A 238 4.60 -15.06 0.11
C PRO A 238 3.82 -13.77 0.35
N ASN A 239 3.22 -13.59 1.52
CA ASN A 239 2.42 -12.43 1.88
C ASN A 239 2.36 -12.25 3.38
N VAL A 240 1.94 -11.07 3.83
CA VAL A 240 1.91 -10.58 5.21
C VAL A 240 3.32 -10.32 5.78
N SER A 241 3.48 -9.15 6.28
CA SER A 241 4.73 -8.59 6.81
C SER A 241 4.52 -8.01 8.20
N ILE A 242 5.62 -7.73 8.91
CA ILE A 242 5.62 -7.13 10.25
C ILE A 242 6.44 -5.84 10.21
N VAL A 243 5.98 -4.84 10.93
CA VAL A 243 6.78 -3.71 11.40
C VAL A 243 7.07 -3.91 12.89
N ASP A 244 8.35 -3.96 13.25
CA ASP A 244 8.86 -3.93 14.62
C ASP A 244 9.45 -2.54 14.87
N LEU A 245 8.75 -1.71 15.64
CA LEU A 245 9.17 -0.35 15.99
C LEU A 245 9.66 -0.32 17.41
N THR A 246 10.94 0.05 17.60
CA THR A 246 11.53 0.35 18.92
C THR A 246 11.88 1.83 18.98
N PHE A 247 11.40 2.54 20.02
CA PHE A 247 11.62 3.98 20.14
C PHE A 247 11.74 4.46 21.59
N THR A 248 12.36 5.62 21.76
CA THR A 248 12.40 6.36 23.01
C THR A 248 11.22 7.33 23.06
N PRO A 249 10.29 7.22 24.04
CA PRO A 249 9.21 8.18 24.23
C PRO A 249 9.73 9.46 24.88
N LYS A 250 9.00 10.58 24.72
CA LYS A 250 9.34 11.86 25.38
C LYS A 250 8.99 11.90 26.86
N ARG A 251 8.13 11.02 27.32
CA ARG A 251 7.76 10.82 28.72
C ARG A 251 7.66 9.34 29.05
N ASP A 252 7.76 9.03 30.33
CA ASP A 252 7.60 7.65 30.78
C ASP A 252 6.19 7.13 30.44
N THR A 253 6.14 5.84 30.12
CA THR A 253 4.91 5.13 29.74
C THR A 253 4.94 3.67 30.23
N SER A 254 3.85 2.94 30.03
CA SER A 254 3.73 1.52 30.36
C SER A 254 3.14 0.72 29.19
N VAL A 255 3.23 -0.60 29.24
CA VAL A 255 2.61 -1.51 28.28
C VAL A 255 1.10 -1.27 28.19
N GLU A 256 0.46 -1.15 29.35
CA GLU A 256 -0.99 -0.95 29.45
C GLU A 256 -1.43 0.36 28.79
N GLU A 257 -0.68 1.46 29.02
CA GLU A 257 -0.96 2.75 28.40
C GLU A 257 -0.78 2.68 26.89
N VAL A 258 0.34 2.14 26.40
CA VAL A 258 0.61 2.00 24.95
C VAL A 258 -0.50 1.20 24.26
N ASN A 259 -0.87 0.05 24.84
CA ASN A 259 -1.92 -0.79 24.29
C ASN A 259 -3.29 -0.11 24.33
N ALA A 260 -3.62 0.58 25.41
CA ALA A 260 -4.89 1.32 25.54
C ALA A 260 -5.01 2.44 24.47
N LEU A 261 -3.93 3.19 24.22
CA LEU A 261 -3.88 4.26 23.22
C LEU A 261 -4.12 3.71 21.81
N LEU A 262 -3.42 2.61 21.46
CA LEU A 262 -3.52 1.99 20.15
C LEU A 262 -4.89 1.34 19.93
N LYS A 263 -5.45 0.67 20.96
CA LYS A 263 -6.79 0.09 20.91
C LYS A 263 -7.86 1.18 20.74
N ALA A 264 -7.80 2.24 21.52
CA ALA A 264 -8.76 3.35 21.40
C ALA A 264 -8.72 4.01 20.00
N ALA A 265 -7.52 4.14 19.41
CA ALA A 265 -7.38 4.69 18.07
C ALA A 265 -7.98 3.75 17.00
N SER A 266 -7.78 2.43 17.14
CA SER A 266 -8.31 1.43 16.20
C SER A 266 -9.85 1.33 16.24
N GLU A 267 -10.45 1.57 17.38
CA GLU A 267 -11.91 1.60 17.56
C GLU A 267 -12.53 2.97 17.20
N GLY A 268 -11.71 4.02 17.17
CA GLY A 268 -12.10 5.42 16.97
C GLY A 268 -11.62 6.03 15.66
N ALA A 269 -10.73 7.02 15.75
CA ALA A 269 -10.33 7.88 14.63
C ALA A 269 -9.63 7.14 13.49
N LEU A 270 -9.01 5.99 13.75
CA LEU A 270 -8.30 5.17 12.75
C LEU A 270 -9.04 3.85 12.44
N LYS A 271 -10.31 3.74 12.79
CA LYS A 271 -11.12 2.55 12.47
C LYS A 271 -11.06 2.24 10.98
N GLY A 272 -10.76 0.96 10.65
CA GLY A 272 -10.58 0.49 9.27
C GLY A 272 -9.18 0.73 8.69
N VAL A 273 -8.35 1.57 9.34
CA VAL A 273 -6.94 1.81 8.97
C VAL A 273 -6.01 1.10 9.94
N LEU A 274 -6.21 1.33 11.24
CA LEU A 274 -5.54 0.64 12.33
C LEU A 274 -6.48 -0.42 12.91
N ALA A 275 -5.97 -1.61 13.15
CA ALA A 275 -6.64 -2.68 13.87
C ALA A 275 -5.80 -3.09 15.08
N TYR A 276 -6.38 -3.89 15.97
CA TYR A 276 -5.77 -4.32 17.23
C TYR A 276 -6.10 -5.79 17.49
N SER A 277 -5.10 -6.59 17.85
CA SER A 277 -5.25 -7.97 18.24
C SER A 277 -4.64 -8.21 19.62
N ASP A 278 -5.32 -9.01 20.43
CA ASP A 278 -4.87 -9.57 21.70
C ASP A 278 -4.84 -11.11 21.65
N GLU A 279 -4.85 -11.68 20.44
CA GLU A 279 -4.74 -13.11 20.18
C GLU A 279 -3.33 -13.49 19.70
N PRO A 280 -2.83 -14.68 20.03
CA PRO A 280 -1.49 -15.14 19.61
C PRO A 280 -1.51 -15.64 18.16
N LEU A 281 -1.67 -14.71 17.21
CA LEU A 281 -1.80 -14.98 15.79
C LEU A 281 -0.44 -14.94 15.07
N VAL A 282 -0.41 -15.46 13.84
CA VAL A 282 0.77 -15.46 12.97
C VAL A 282 0.43 -14.91 11.59
N SER A 283 1.42 -14.74 10.73
CA SER A 283 1.28 -14.04 9.44
C SER A 283 0.09 -14.52 8.58
N ILE A 284 -0.17 -15.81 8.52
CA ILE A 284 -1.24 -16.35 7.66
C ILE A 284 -2.64 -15.90 8.11
N ASP A 285 -2.83 -15.63 9.40
CA ASP A 285 -4.12 -15.21 9.96
C ASP A 285 -4.49 -13.77 9.51
N TYR A 286 -3.50 -13.00 9.11
CA TYR A 286 -3.68 -11.63 8.58
C TYR A 286 -3.74 -11.56 7.06
N ASN A 287 -3.68 -12.72 6.37
CA ASN A 287 -3.82 -12.74 4.92
C ASN A 287 -5.21 -12.23 4.52
N HIS A 288 -5.23 -11.31 3.58
CA HIS A 288 -6.46 -10.63 3.11
C HIS A 288 -7.10 -9.71 4.17
N CYS A 289 -6.33 -9.29 5.18
CA CYS A 289 -6.77 -8.26 6.13
C CYS A 289 -6.72 -6.88 5.46
N PRO A 290 -7.83 -6.10 5.45
CA PRO A 290 -7.87 -4.80 4.77
C PRO A 290 -7.22 -3.66 5.59
N ALA A 291 -6.89 -3.88 6.86
CA ALA A 291 -6.24 -2.87 7.68
C ALA A 291 -4.81 -2.58 7.18
N SER A 292 -4.39 -1.33 7.29
CA SER A 292 -3.00 -0.93 6.99
C SER A 292 -2.01 -1.45 8.03
N SER A 293 -2.47 -1.61 9.26
CA SER A 293 -1.64 -1.87 10.44
C SER A 293 -2.49 -2.56 11.49
N THR A 294 -2.14 -3.77 11.91
CA THR A 294 -2.81 -4.49 12.99
C THR A 294 -1.84 -4.68 14.15
N ILE A 295 -2.08 -3.97 15.25
CA ILE A 295 -1.23 -4.04 16.43
C ILE A 295 -1.32 -5.43 17.06
N ASP A 296 -0.16 -6.01 17.33
CA ASP A 296 -0.01 -7.20 18.14
C ASP A 296 0.27 -6.77 19.59
N SER A 297 -0.77 -6.73 20.41
CA SER A 297 -0.65 -6.21 21.77
C SER A 297 0.12 -7.11 22.73
N LEU A 298 0.24 -8.41 22.39
CA LEU A 298 0.99 -9.38 23.18
C LEU A 298 2.51 -9.14 23.05
N GLU A 299 2.94 -8.49 21.96
CA GLU A 299 4.33 -8.19 21.66
C GLU A 299 4.77 -6.77 22.07
N THR A 300 3.87 -6.00 22.69
CA THR A 300 4.22 -4.69 23.25
C THR A 300 5.14 -4.86 24.45
N ALA A 301 6.27 -4.17 24.46
CA ALA A 301 7.21 -4.17 25.58
C ALA A 301 7.64 -2.75 25.94
N VAL A 302 7.85 -2.50 27.24
CA VAL A 302 8.36 -1.25 27.78
C VAL A 302 9.43 -1.54 28.81
N ILE A 303 10.62 -0.97 28.64
CA ILE A 303 11.74 -1.10 29.58
C ILE A 303 11.93 0.24 30.28
N ASP A 304 11.86 0.21 31.61
CA ASP A 304 12.06 1.37 32.53
C ASP A 304 11.20 2.60 32.15
N GLY A 305 10.04 2.38 31.54
CA GLY A 305 9.17 3.46 31.04
C GLY A 305 9.73 4.23 29.84
N LYS A 306 10.93 3.94 29.38
CA LYS A 306 11.74 4.82 28.49
C LYS A 306 12.16 4.18 27.17
N LEU A 307 12.01 2.89 27.01
CA LEU A 307 12.22 2.19 25.74
C LEU A 307 10.99 1.36 25.42
N VAL A 308 10.31 1.72 24.33
CA VAL A 308 9.06 1.11 23.91
C VAL A 308 9.29 0.31 22.64
N ARG A 309 8.77 -0.91 22.60
CA ARG A 309 8.66 -1.72 21.39
C ARG A 309 7.18 -1.98 21.09
N VAL A 310 6.78 -1.78 19.85
CA VAL A 310 5.45 -2.12 19.33
C VAL A 310 5.59 -2.89 18.04
N LEU A 311 4.80 -3.95 17.90
CA LEU A 311 4.78 -4.80 16.72
C LEU A 311 3.45 -4.66 16.01
N SER A 312 3.49 -4.56 14.67
CA SER A 312 2.29 -4.46 13.86
C SER A 312 2.37 -5.31 12.61
N TRP A 313 1.31 -6.09 12.37
CA TRP A 313 1.10 -6.91 11.18
C TRP A 313 0.44 -6.10 10.06
N TYR A 314 0.74 -6.44 8.81
CA TYR A 314 0.06 -5.88 7.66
C TYR A 314 0.10 -6.83 6.46
N ASP A 315 -1.05 -6.97 5.81
CA ASP A 315 -1.07 -7.56 4.47
C ASP A 315 -0.52 -6.52 3.49
N ASN A 316 0.73 -6.71 3.10
CA ASN A 316 1.46 -5.75 2.26
C ASN A 316 0.90 -5.62 0.84
N GLU A 317 0.02 -6.53 0.42
CA GLU A 317 -0.69 -6.48 -0.85
C GLU A 317 -2.13 -5.97 -0.66
N TRP A 318 -2.95 -6.64 0.16
CA TRP A 318 -4.38 -6.34 0.29
C TRP A 318 -4.65 -5.07 1.10
N GLY A 319 -4.02 -4.90 2.25
CA GLY A 319 -4.17 -3.68 3.05
C GLY A 319 -3.76 -2.44 2.26
N PHE A 320 -2.64 -2.51 1.54
CA PHE A 320 -2.18 -1.43 0.67
C PHE A 320 -3.13 -1.15 -0.50
N SER A 321 -3.69 -2.20 -1.14
CA SER A 321 -4.64 -2.06 -2.24
C SER A 321 -5.94 -1.39 -1.78
N ASN A 322 -6.41 -1.68 -0.57
CA ASN A 322 -7.54 -0.97 0.04
C ASN A 322 -7.24 0.51 0.24
N ARG A 323 -6.04 0.87 0.68
CA ARG A 323 -5.62 2.29 0.80
C ARG A 323 -5.53 3.01 -0.53
N MET A 324 -5.19 2.33 -1.61
CA MET A 324 -5.28 2.91 -2.96
C MET A 324 -6.72 3.30 -3.30
N VAL A 325 -7.70 2.46 -2.98
CA VAL A 325 -9.14 2.74 -3.19
C VAL A 325 -9.60 3.93 -2.34
N ASP A 326 -9.25 3.95 -1.04
CA ASP A 326 -9.63 5.04 -0.14
C ASP A 326 -9.03 6.38 -0.57
N THR A 327 -7.74 6.39 -0.94
CA THR A 327 -7.06 7.61 -1.40
C THR A 327 -7.64 8.09 -2.73
N ALA A 328 -7.94 7.16 -3.67
CA ALA A 328 -8.61 7.51 -4.91
C ALA A 328 -10.00 8.10 -4.65
N GLY A 329 -10.74 7.58 -3.66
CA GLY A 329 -12.03 8.14 -3.24
C GLY A 329 -11.91 9.56 -2.68
N VAL A 330 -10.84 9.88 -1.92
CA VAL A 330 -10.55 11.25 -1.47
C VAL A 330 -10.25 12.16 -2.65
N ILE A 331 -9.37 11.73 -3.57
CA ILE A 331 -9.04 12.49 -4.78
C ILE A 331 -10.29 12.73 -5.65
N GLY A 332 -11.15 11.71 -5.78
CA GLY A 332 -12.40 11.82 -6.52
C GLY A 332 -13.37 12.89 -6.01
N LYS A 333 -13.37 13.15 -4.70
CA LYS A 333 -14.17 14.23 -4.09
C LYS A 333 -13.60 15.63 -4.33
N LEU A 334 -12.38 15.73 -4.86
CA LEU A 334 -11.69 16.99 -5.15
C LEU A 334 -11.69 17.33 -6.65
N LEU A 335 -12.32 16.50 -7.48
CA LEU A 335 -12.50 16.73 -8.93
C LEU A 335 -13.62 17.74 -9.20
#